data_da38c0a59fce613c980a2a008a52d17a
#
_entry.id   da38c0a59fce613c980a2a008a52d17a
#
_cell.length_a   1.000
_cell.length_b   1.000
_cell.length_c   1.000
_cell.angle_alpha   90.00
_cell.angle_beta   90.00
_cell.angle_gamma   90.00
#
_symmetry.space_group_name_H-M   'P 1'
#
loop_
_entity.id
_entity.type
_entity.pdbx_description
1 polymer ?
#
loop_
_entity_poly.entity_id
_entity_poly.type
_entity_poly.pdbx_seq_one_letter_code
_entity_poly.pdbx_strand_id
1 'polypeptide(L)'
;QGFAIIDGRETLRRLHPAIIVEKVIDQKDMVIKEEPRYQILYFNYGKPSFLISIADPDIKNARIEAENDFLKTFGITKEQACGLDVSLTVPASINSNASGQDYGLSFCPNGKSFPIK
;
A
#
# COMPACT_ATOMS: atom_id res chain seq x y z
N GLN A 1 8.06 -2.77 21.70
CA GLN A 1 7.58 -3.09 21.52
C GLN A 1 7.16 -3.02 20.45
N GLY A 2 7.60 -2.96 19.77
CA GLY A 2 7.40 -2.91 18.58
C GLY A 2 6.06 -3.16 18.42
N PHE A 3 5.64 -3.60 17.47
CA PHE A 3 4.29 -4.03 17.45
C PHE A 3 4.23 -5.34 16.73
N ALA A 4 3.30 -6.14 17.13
CA ALA A 4 3.09 -7.41 16.48
C ALA A 4 1.90 -7.24 15.57
N ILE A 5 2.01 -7.78 14.39
CA ILE A 5 0.92 -7.69 13.45
C ILE A 5 0.07 -8.93 13.61
N ILE A 6 -0.65 -8.99 14.69
CA ILE A 6 -1.59 -10.07 14.89
C ILE A 6 -2.86 -9.69 14.17
N ASP A 7 -3.21 -8.44 14.30
CA ASP A 7 -4.42 -7.91 13.72
C ASP A 7 -4.05 -6.56 13.14
N GLY A 8 -4.19 -6.40 11.85
CA GLY A 8 -3.84 -5.15 11.19
C GLY A 8 -4.61 -3.98 11.73
N ARG A 9 -5.84 -4.21 12.19
CA ARG A 9 -6.65 -3.14 12.77
C ARG A 9 -5.99 -2.57 14.02
N GLU A 10 -5.50 -3.47 14.86
CA GLU A 10 -4.86 -3.05 16.07
C GLU A 10 -3.56 -2.33 15.79
N THR A 11 -2.84 -2.79 14.79
CA THR A 11 -1.62 -2.14 14.37
C THR A 11 -1.88 -0.71 13.93
N LEU A 12 -2.90 -0.51 13.13
CA LEU A 12 -3.23 0.82 12.65
C LEU A 12 -3.66 1.73 13.80
N ARG A 13 -4.47 1.22 14.72
CA ARG A 13 -4.89 2.01 15.86
C ARG A 13 -3.70 2.48 16.68
N ARG A 14 -2.72 1.63 16.82
CA ARG A 14 -1.55 1.93 17.62
C ARG A 14 -0.64 2.94 16.95
N LEU A 15 -0.48 2.81 15.64
CA LEU A 15 0.46 3.65 14.90
C LEU A 15 -0.14 4.97 14.47
N HIS A 16 -1.44 5.03 14.32
CA HIS A 16 -2.05 6.19 13.71
C HIS A 16 -3.42 6.45 14.31
N PRO A 17 -3.48 7.19 15.39
CA PRO A 17 -4.75 7.39 16.11
C PRO A 17 -5.75 8.31 15.43
N ALA A 18 -5.51 8.74 14.22
CA ALA A 18 -6.37 9.69 13.56
C ALA A 18 -7.72 9.10 13.20
N ILE A 19 -8.65 9.96 12.96
CA ILE A 19 -10.00 9.58 12.56
C ILE A 19 -10.00 8.70 11.32
N ILE A 20 -9.06 8.94 10.45
CA ILE A 20 -9.00 8.18 9.22
C ILE A 20 -8.82 6.69 9.49
N VAL A 21 -8.11 6.36 10.56
CA VAL A 21 -7.90 4.97 10.92
C VAL A 21 -9.22 4.34 11.33
N GLU A 22 -10.03 5.06 12.06
CA GLU A 22 -11.33 4.57 12.46
C GLU A 22 -12.17 4.24 11.24
N LYS A 23 -12.19 5.14 10.29
CA LYS A 23 -12.96 4.93 9.08
C LYS A 23 -12.48 3.73 8.30
N VAL A 24 -11.17 3.61 8.16
CA VAL A 24 -10.58 2.51 7.41
C VAL A 24 -10.92 1.17 8.05
N ILE A 25 -10.80 1.10 9.36
CA ILE A 25 -11.01 -0.16 10.07
C ILE A 25 -12.45 -0.65 9.93
N ASP A 26 -13.39 0.26 9.89
CA ASP A 26 -14.79 -0.10 9.87
C ASP A 26 -15.32 -0.41 8.48
N GLN A 27 -14.54 -0.17 7.44
CA GLN A 27 -14.99 -0.42 6.07
C GLN A 27 -14.47 -1.75 5.59
N LYS A 28 -15.22 -2.40 4.70
CA LYS A 28 -14.73 -3.60 4.05
C LYS A 28 -13.73 -3.25 2.99
N ASP A 29 -14.02 -2.19 2.23
CA ASP A 29 -13.06 -1.68 1.29
C ASP A 29 -13.28 -0.18 1.21
N MET A 30 -12.24 0.53 0.87
CA MET A 30 -12.35 1.98 0.73
C MET A 30 -11.13 2.51 0.01
N VAL A 31 -11.32 3.63 -0.69
CA VAL A 31 -10.22 4.34 -1.33
C VAL A 31 -9.58 5.23 -0.29
N ILE A 32 -8.32 4.98 0.03
CA ILE A 32 -7.59 5.80 0.98
C ILE A 32 -7.10 7.07 0.31
N LYS A 33 -6.56 6.92 -0.89
CA LYS A 33 -5.99 8.02 -1.63
C LYS A 33 -6.21 7.77 -3.11
N GLU A 34 -6.61 8.78 -3.83
CA GLU A 34 -6.74 8.66 -5.28
C GLU A 34 -6.01 9.82 -5.92
N GLU A 35 -4.86 9.55 -6.49
CA GLU A 35 -4.04 10.55 -7.15
C GLU A 35 -3.97 10.26 -8.63
N PRO A 36 -3.58 11.22 -9.46
CA PRO A 36 -3.51 10.95 -10.90
C PRO A 36 -2.59 9.81 -11.26
N ARG A 37 -1.54 9.59 -10.49
CA ARG A 37 -0.52 8.60 -10.83
C ARG A 37 -0.68 7.27 -10.11
N TYR A 38 -1.51 7.21 -9.09
CA TYR A 38 -1.70 5.98 -8.33
C TYR A 38 -2.93 6.07 -7.45
N GLN A 39 -3.36 4.90 -6.96
CA GLN A 39 -4.42 4.81 -5.97
C GLN A 39 -3.96 3.95 -4.83
N ILE A 40 -4.40 4.26 -3.62
CA ILE A 40 -4.16 3.44 -2.45
C ILE A 40 -5.52 2.99 -1.94
N LEU A 41 -5.72 1.68 -1.89
CA LEU A 41 -7.00 1.09 -1.51
C LEU A 41 -6.84 0.22 -0.28
N TYR A 42 -7.91 0.08 0.46
CA TYR A 42 -7.95 -0.76 1.66
C TYR A 42 -9.03 -1.81 1.49
N PHE A 43 -8.72 -3.01 1.85
CA PHE A 43 -9.67 -4.13 1.82
C PHE A 43 -9.63 -4.84 3.15
N ASN A 44 -10.80 -5.28 3.61
CA ASN A 44 -10.88 -6.03 4.85
C ASN A 44 -11.88 -7.16 4.67
N TYR A 45 -11.40 -8.30 4.19
CA TYR A 45 -12.21 -9.49 4.03
C TYR A 45 -11.64 -10.58 4.93
N GLY A 46 -11.73 -10.33 6.23
CA GLY A 46 -11.17 -11.22 7.23
C GLY A 46 -9.81 -10.78 7.69
N LYS A 47 -9.10 -10.05 6.88
CA LYS A 47 -7.76 -9.59 7.19
C LYS A 47 -7.53 -8.25 6.50
N PRO A 48 -7.07 -7.25 7.24
CA PRO A 48 -6.80 -5.95 6.62
C PRO A 48 -5.68 -6.04 5.60
N SER A 49 -5.87 -5.46 4.44
CA SER A 49 -4.84 -5.43 3.42
C SER A 49 -4.95 -4.15 2.62
N PHE A 50 -3.85 -3.80 1.97
CA PHE A 50 -3.78 -2.57 1.18
C PHE A 50 -3.33 -2.92 -0.22
N LEU A 51 -3.83 -2.15 -1.18
CA LEU A 51 -3.43 -2.29 -2.56
C LEU A 51 -3.01 -0.93 -3.08
N ILE A 52 -1.81 -0.84 -3.62
CA ILE A 52 -1.36 0.34 -4.33
C ILE A 52 -1.43 -0.01 -5.81
N SER A 53 -2.23 0.74 -6.55
CA SER A 53 -2.39 0.51 -7.98
C SER A 53 -1.76 1.67 -8.73
N ILE A 54 -0.79 1.37 -9.59
CA ILE A 54 -0.10 2.39 -10.36
C ILE A 54 -0.96 2.77 -11.56
N ALA A 55 -1.08 4.07 -11.82
CA ALA A 55 -1.95 4.58 -12.87
C ALA A 55 -1.23 5.47 -13.88
N ASP A 56 0.08 5.50 -13.86
CA ASP A 56 0.86 6.37 -14.73
C ASP A 56 1.91 5.53 -15.47
N PRO A 57 2.08 5.74 -16.77
CA PRO A 57 3.08 4.98 -17.53
C PRO A 57 4.50 5.11 -16.99
N ASP A 58 4.81 6.22 -16.31
CA ASP A 58 6.09 6.37 -15.62
C ASP A 58 6.01 5.62 -14.31
N ILE A 59 6.00 4.30 -14.40
CA ILE A 59 5.68 3.45 -13.27
C ILE A 59 6.69 3.55 -12.14
N LYS A 60 7.95 3.78 -12.47
CA LYS A 60 8.99 3.91 -11.46
C LYS A 60 8.74 5.09 -10.53
N ASN A 61 8.52 6.26 -11.10
CA ASN A 61 8.30 7.44 -10.28
C ASN A 61 6.95 7.40 -9.58
N ALA A 62 5.94 6.85 -10.24
CA ALA A 62 4.64 6.70 -9.62
C ALA A 62 4.74 5.80 -8.38
N ARG A 63 5.54 4.73 -8.47
CA ARG A 63 5.74 3.84 -7.35
C ARG A 63 6.40 4.55 -6.17
N ILE A 64 7.44 5.33 -6.46
CA ILE A 64 8.13 6.08 -5.41
C ILE A 64 7.18 7.03 -4.71
N GLU A 65 6.40 7.76 -5.50
CA GLU A 65 5.44 8.69 -4.92
C GLU A 65 4.38 7.98 -4.09
N ALA A 66 3.88 6.86 -4.61
CA ALA A 66 2.84 6.12 -3.91
C ALA A 66 3.35 5.55 -2.59
N GLU A 67 4.57 5.02 -2.60
CA GLU A 67 5.14 4.44 -1.39
C GLU A 67 5.37 5.51 -0.33
N ASN A 68 5.88 6.66 -0.75
CA ASN A 68 6.08 7.75 0.19
C ASN A 68 4.77 8.27 0.75
N ASP A 69 3.76 8.36 -0.10
CA ASP A 69 2.46 8.83 0.32
C ASP A 69 1.80 7.84 1.29
N PHE A 70 2.01 6.55 1.04
CA PHE A 70 1.48 5.52 1.93
C PHE A 70 2.05 5.70 3.34
N LEU A 71 3.36 5.87 3.44
CA LEU A 71 4.00 6.07 4.74
C LEU A 71 3.50 7.34 5.41
N LYS A 72 3.36 8.40 4.62
CA LYS A 72 2.96 9.69 5.15
C LYS A 72 1.51 9.68 5.63
N THR A 73 0.66 9.04 4.84
CA THR A 73 -0.76 9.00 5.16
C THR A 73 -1.02 8.31 6.48
N PHE A 74 -0.27 7.24 6.75
CA PHE A 74 -0.46 6.50 8.00
C PHE A 74 0.53 6.89 9.09
N GLY A 75 1.48 7.77 8.77
CA GLY A 75 2.45 8.21 9.76
C GLY A 75 3.32 7.09 10.29
N ILE A 76 3.75 6.19 9.40
CA ILE A 76 4.52 5.03 9.81
C ILE A 76 5.87 5.02 9.11
N THR A 77 6.79 4.24 9.67
CA THR A 77 8.11 4.07 9.07
C THR A 77 8.08 2.99 8.01
N LYS A 78 9.14 2.92 7.23
CA LYS A 78 9.28 1.84 6.24
C LYS A 78 9.23 0.48 6.91
N GLU A 79 9.90 0.37 8.03
CA GLU A 79 9.94 -0.88 8.77
C GLU A 79 8.55 -1.32 9.21
N GLN A 80 7.79 -0.37 9.71
CA GLN A 80 6.42 -0.66 10.15
C GLN A 80 5.54 -1.04 8.96
N ALA A 81 5.74 -0.38 7.84
CA ALA A 81 4.95 -0.68 6.65
C ALA A 81 5.21 -2.11 6.16
N CYS A 82 6.44 -2.60 6.31
CA CYS A 82 6.76 -3.95 5.87
C CYS A 82 6.04 -5.02 6.69
N GLY A 83 5.51 -4.65 7.85
CA GLY A 83 4.72 -5.57 8.65
C GLY A 83 3.25 -5.61 8.25
N LEU A 84 2.84 -4.78 7.33
CA LEU A 84 1.46 -4.75 6.87
C LEU A 84 1.33 -5.55 5.57
N ASP A 85 0.09 -5.94 5.28
CA ASP A 85 -0.19 -6.67 4.04
C ASP A 85 -0.44 -5.67 2.94
N VAL A 86 0.58 -5.40 2.14
CA VAL A 86 0.50 -4.40 1.07
C VAL A 86 0.89 -5.03 -0.25
N SER A 87 0.00 -4.91 -1.22
CA SER A 87 0.28 -5.33 -2.59
C SER A 87 0.47 -4.09 -3.45
N LEU A 88 1.29 -4.20 -4.47
CA LEU A 88 1.48 -3.11 -5.41
C LEU A 88 1.47 -3.69 -6.81
N THR A 89 0.55 -3.20 -7.62
CA THR A 89 0.34 -3.78 -8.95
C THR A 89 0.30 -2.70 -10.02
N VAL A 90 0.52 -3.13 -11.26
CA VAL A 90 0.46 -2.26 -12.42
C VAL A 90 -0.55 -2.86 -13.38
N PRO A 91 -1.65 -2.16 -13.68
CA PRO A 91 -2.63 -2.69 -14.64
C PRO A 91 -2.03 -2.82 -16.03
N ALA A 92 -2.50 -3.82 -16.77
CA ALA A 92 -2.00 -4.06 -18.12
C ALA A 92 -2.21 -2.86 -19.03
N SER A 93 -3.26 -2.09 -18.81
CA SER A 93 -3.52 -0.91 -19.63
C SER A 93 -2.48 0.18 -19.41
N ILE A 94 -1.77 0.14 -18.27
CA ILE A 94 -0.72 1.11 -17.99
C ILE A 94 0.62 0.59 -18.53
N ASN A 95 0.92 -0.67 -18.26
CA ASN A 95 2.17 -1.27 -18.73
C ASN A 95 2.02 -2.79 -18.72
N SER A 96 1.83 -3.37 -19.90
CA SER A 96 1.55 -4.80 -19.96
C SER A 96 2.72 -5.65 -19.51
N ASN A 97 3.96 -5.16 -19.72
CA ASN A 97 5.13 -5.92 -19.29
C ASN A 97 5.25 -6.00 -17.78
N ALA A 98 4.77 -4.99 -17.09
CA ALA A 98 4.85 -4.94 -15.65
C ALA A 98 3.61 -5.49 -14.95
N SER A 99 2.59 -5.85 -15.72
CA SER A 99 1.32 -6.27 -15.12
C SER A 99 1.38 -7.73 -14.68
N GLY A 100 0.41 -8.11 -13.89
CA GLY A 100 0.22 -9.52 -13.55
C GLY A 100 0.99 -10.01 -12.35
N GLN A 101 1.61 -9.13 -11.58
CA GLN A 101 2.26 -9.58 -10.36
C GLN A 101 2.19 -8.52 -9.27
N ASP A 102 2.44 -8.99 -8.07
CA ASP A 102 2.45 -8.14 -6.88
C ASP A 102 3.90 -7.81 -6.57
N TYR A 103 4.25 -6.52 -6.65
CA TYR A 103 5.61 -6.07 -6.41
C TYR A 103 5.88 -5.75 -4.95
N GLY A 104 4.83 -5.60 -4.15
CA GLY A 104 5.00 -5.19 -2.76
C GLY A 104 5.63 -3.82 -2.66
N LEU A 105 6.12 -3.51 -1.48
CA LEU A 105 6.81 -2.24 -1.25
C LEU A 105 8.30 -2.43 -1.54
N SER A 106 8.87 -1.50 -2.30
CA SER A 106 10.23 -1.67 -2.82
C SER A 106 11.28 -1.75 -1.71
N PHE A 107 11.00 -1.14 -0.58
CA PHE A 107 11.95 -1.10 0.53
C PHE A 107 11.79 -2.27 1.49
N CYS A 108 10.92 -3.21 1.19
CA CYS A 108 10.71 -4.37 2.06
C CYS A 108 11.45 -5.58 1.51
N PRO A 109 11.78 -6.56 2.38
CA PRO A 109 12.53 -7.73 1.93
C PRO A 109 11.87 -8.49 0.80
N ASN A 110 10.54 -8.51 0.76
CA ASN A 110 9.83 -9.22 -0.29
C ASN A 110 9.47 -8.30 -1.47
N GLY A 111 9.97 -7.08 -1.46
CA GLY A 111 9.71 -6.17 -2.57
C GLY A 111 10.42 -6.60 -3.83
N LYS A 112 9.80 -6.38 -4.97
CA LYS A 112 10.37 -6.74 -6.27
C LYS A 112 10.53 -5.52 -7.13
N SER A 113 11.51 -5.57 -8.02
CA SER A 113 11.74 -4.50 -8.98
C SER A 113 10.84 -4.68 -10.19
N PHE A 114 10.52 -3.56 -10.83
CA PHE A 114 9.82 -3.64 -12.11
C PHE A 114 10.76 -4.24 -13.17
N PRO A 115 10.20 -4.87 -14.20
CA PRO A 115 11.01 -5.38 -15.29
C PRO A 115 11.76 -4.24 -15.97
N ILE A 116 12.96 -4.53 -16.40
CA ILE A 116 13.71 -3.55 -17.14
C ILE A 116 13.23 -3.59 -18.54
N LYS A 117 13.06 -2.64 -19.16
CA LYS A 117 12.71 -2.70 -20.41
C LYS A 117 12.02 -1.93 -20.84
#